data_9d6e2b143e3993f7a70b03a5bb52d5d4
#
_entry.id   9d6e2b143e3993f7a70b03a5bb52d5d4
#
_cell.length_a   1.000
_cell.length_b   1.000
_cell.length_c   1.000
_cell.angle_alpha   90.00
_cell.angle_beta   90.00
_cell.angle_gamma   90.00
#
_symmetry.space_group_name_H-M   'P 1'
#
loop_
_entity.id
_entity.type
_entity.pdbx_description
1 polymer ?
#
loop_
_entity_poly.entity_id
_entity_poly.type
_entity_poly.pdbx_seq_one_letter_code
_entity_poly.pdbx_strand_id
1 'polypeptide(L)'
;MQKRSPAKRMTYREWKIRKCLRLARNWVLFLAACGGAVALMATGILWLLPKAHALIAGPVPFTARNYDSSSYVFDAADDRLVVVNANLALEEEPAPELAVADDATGEQLEAEAASAYRSMAEAAQADGVELNLVTGWQDADARTAAYEARLTAYSAENSRLSAEEAADHTASLQPAASTSEQGTGYCADILSSDCTEKTAAFAETRAYEWLTAYAAEY
;
A
#
# COMPACT_ATOMS: atom_id res chain seq x y z
N MET A 1 -52.77 67.68 -7.71
CA MET A 1 -53.76 66.57 -7.59
C MET A 1 -53.55 65.57 -8.74
N GLN A 2 -52.94 64.44 -8.43
CA GLN A 2 -52.62 63.41 -9.45
C GLN A 2 -53.80 62.43 -9.47
N LYS A 3 -54.53 62.42 -10.62
CA LYS A 3 -55.68 61.53 -10.85
C LYS A 3 -55.16 60.07 -10.92
N ARG A 4 -55.43 59.23 -9.92
CA ARG A 4 -55.26 57.77 -9.98
C ARG A 4 -56.22 57.19 -11.06
N SER A 5 -55.64 56.59 -12.08
CA SER A 5 -56.41 55.90 -13.08
C SER A 5 -57.14 54.72 -12.43
N PRO A 6 -58.41 54.44 -12.80
CA PRO A 6 -59.19 53.35 -12.22
C PRO A 6 -58.55 52.00 -12.59
N ALA A 7 -58.24 51.18 -11.59
CA ALA A 7 -57.73 49.82 -11.81
C ALA A 7 -58.74 49.02 -12.67
N LYS A 8 -58.27 48.57 -13.83
CA LYS A 8 -59.04 47.78 -14.78
C LYS A 8 -59.51 46.48 -14.08
N ARG A 9 -60.84 46.37 -13.84
CA ARG A 9 -61.44 45.15 -13.25
C ARG A 9 -61.21 43.99 -14.18
N MET A 10 -60.54 42.95 -13.67
CA MET A 10 -60.27 41.72 -14.43
C MET A 10 -61.54 40.95 -14.67
N THR A 11 -61.74 40.47 -15.88
CA THR A 11 -62.93 39.66 -16.26
C THR A 11 -62.82 38.27 -15.66
N TYR A 12 -63.93 37.61 -15.38
CA TYR A 12 -64.00 36.23 -14.88
C TYR A 12 -63.18 35.26 -15.74
N ARG A 13 -63.17 35.46 -17.05
CA ARG A 13 -62.47 34.66 -18.05
C ARG A 13 -60.93 34.82 -17.85
N GLU A 14 -60.42 36.03 -17.67
CA GLU A 14 -59.01 36.32 -17.41
C GLU A 14 -58.54 35.76 -16.07
N TRP A 15 -59.39 35.83 -15.04
CA TRP A 15 -59.11 35.23 -13.72
C TRP A 15 -58.99 33.72 -13.83
N LYS A 16 -59.90 33.04 -14.58
CA LYS A 16 -59.86 31.59 -14.76
C LYS A 16 -58.60 31.13 -15.51
N ILE A 17 -58.21 31.86 -16.55
CA ILE A 17 -56.98 31.59 -17.30
C ILE A 17 -55.74 31.75 -16.41
N ARG A 18 -55.64 32.84 -15.64
CA ARG A 18 -54.52 33.05 -14.72
C ARG A 18 -54.44 31.99 -13.60
N LYS A 19 -55.57 31.52 -13.14
CA LYS A 19 -55.64 30.43 -12.14
C LYS A 19 -55.15 29.11 -12.75
N CYS A 20 -55.58 28.77 -13.96
CA CYS A 20 -55.11 27.58 -14.68
C CYS A 20 -53.59 27.65 -14.97
N LEU A 21 -53.09 28.80 -15.44
CA LEU A 21 -51.68 29.00 -15.70
C LEU A 21 -50.81 28.87 -14.42
N ARG A 22 -51.29 29.40 -13.27
CA ARG A 22 -50.60 29.24 -12.00
C ARG A 22 -50.57 27.77 -11.55
N LEU A 23 -51.67 27.07 -11.68
CA LEU A 23 -51.77 25.64 -11.38
C LEU A 23 -50.82 24.84 -12.29
N ALA A 24 -50.82 25.06 -13.58
CA ALA A 24 -49.96 24.39 -14.54
C ALA A 24 -48.47 24.66 -14.21
N ARG A 25 -48.09 25.92 -13.93
CA ARG A 25 -46.74 26.27 -13.53
C ARG A 25 -46.32 25.56 -12.25
N ASN A 26 -47.19 25.50 -11.23
CA ASN A 26 -46.89 24.85 -9.96
C ASN A 26 -46.71 23.33 -10.15
N TRP A 27 -47.51 22.71 -11.01
CA TRP A 27 -47.37 21.31 -11.38
C TRP A 27 -46.04 21.04 -12.10
N VAL A 28 -45.65 21.91 -13.05
CA VAL A 28 -44.34 21.79 -13.73
C VAL A 28 -43.17 21.90 -12.73
N LEU A 29 -43.25 22.88 -11.84
CA LEU A 29 -42.20 23.04 -10.80
C LEU A 29 -42.16 21.84 -9.84
N PHE A 30 -43.31 21.32 -9.45
CA PHE A 30 -43.39 20.12 -8.61
C PHE A 30 -42.78 18.90 -9.31
N LEU A 31 -43.13 18.64 -10.56
CA LEU A 31 -42.58 17.53 -11.34
C LEU A 31 -41.05 17.69 -11.56
N ALA A 32 -40.58 18.92 -11.82
CA ALA A 32 -39.15 19.20 -11.94
C ALA A 32 -38.40 18.95 -10.62
N ALA A 33 -38.98 19.34 -9.49
CA ALA A 33 -38.38 19.07 -8.15
C ALA A 33 -38.35 17.58 -7.84
N CYS A 34 -39.44 16.85 -8.13
CA CYS A 34 -39.48 15.40 -7.94
C CYS A 34 -38.47 14.68 -8.85
N GLY A 35 -38.38 15.06 -10.12
CA GLY A 35 -37.42 14.52 -11.07
C GLY A 35 -35.97 14.77 -10.64
N GLY A 36 -35.69 15.98 -10.14
CA GLY A 36 -34.38 16.34 -9.59
C GLY A 36 -34.01 15.50 -8.34
N ALA A 37 -34.99 15.31 -7.43
CA ALA A 37 -34.75 14.48 -6.22
C ALA A 37 -34.50 13.01 -6.60
N VAL A 38 -35.24 12.45 -7.56
CA VAL A 38 -35.01 11.08 -8.04
C VAL A 38 -33.65 10.95 -8.71
N ALA A 39 -33.23 11.92 -9.52
CA ALA A 39 -31.91 11.92 -10.15
C ALA A 39 -30.79 11.99 -9.12
N LEU A 40 -30.91 12.83 -8.09
CA LEU A 40 -29.92 12.93 -7.00
C LEU A 40 -29.87 11.64 -6.18
N MET A 41 -30.99 11.00 -5.89
CA MET A 41 -31.00 9.69 -5.22
C MET A 41 -30.37 8.61 -6.08
N ALA A 42 -30.68 8.56 -7.38
CA ALA A 42 -30.10 7.58 -8.29
C ALA A 42 -28.57 7.73 -8.43
N THR A 43 -28.08 8.98 -8.57
CA THR A 43 -26.63 9.24 -8.61
C THR A 43 -25.95 8.94 -7.28
N GLY A 44 -26.58 9.26 -6.15
CA GLY A 44 -26.09 8.92 -4.82
C GLY A 44 -25.98 7.40 -4.61
N ILE A 45 -27.01 6.65 -5.04
CA ILE A 45 -27.01 5.18 -4.95
C ILE A 45 -25.92 4.59 -5.85
N LEU A 46 -25.81 5.03 -7.11
CA LEU A 46 -24.80 4.55 -8.05
C LEU A 46 -23.36 4.84 -7.57
N TRP A 47 -23.16 5.93 -6.82
CA TRP A 47 -21.84 6.28 -6.26
C TRP A 47 -21.54 5.55 -4.95
N LEU A 48 -22.56 5.31 -4.12
CA LEU A 48 -22.39 4.65 -2.81
C LEU A 48 -22.40 3.12 -2.89
N LEU A 49 -23.15 2.52 -3.83
CA LEU A 49 -23.27 1.06 -3.97
C LEU A 49 -21.92 0.35 -4.15
N PRO A 50 -21.00 0.80 -5.04
CA PRO A 50 -19.68 0.16 -5.17
C PRO A 50 -18.86 0.24 -3.90
N LYS A 51 -18.90 1.39 -3.21
CA LYS A 51 -18.16 1.59 -1.95
C LYS A 51 -18.75 0.77 -0.80
N ALA A 52 -20.06 0.69 -0.70
CA ALA A 52 -20.74 -0.17 0.28
C ALA A 52 -20.49 -1.64 0.00
N HIS A 53 -20.45 -2.05 -1.27
CA HIS A 53 -20.12 -3.42 -1.65
C HIS A 53 -18.69 -3.77 -1.28
N ALA A 54 -17.72 -2.89 -1.54
CA ALA A 54 -16.32 -3.08 -1.15
C ALA A 54 -16.14 -3.17 0.38
N LEU A 55 -16.93 -2.38 1.14
CA LEU A 55 -16.92 -2.44 2.61
C LEU A 55 -17.53 -3.71 3.19
N ILE A 56 -18.52 -4.30 2.51
CA ILE A 56 -19.25 -5.49 2.99
C ILE A 56 -18.59 -6.77 2.51
N ALA A 57 -18.16 -6.81 1.25
CA ALA A 57 -17.56 -7.99 0.64
C ALA A 57 -16.07 -8.19 1.03
N GLY A 58 -15.46 -7.16 1.60
CA GLY A 58 -14.00 -7.12 1.81
C GLY A 58 -13.23 -7.01 0.49
N PRO A 59 -11.92 -6.85 0.57
CA PRO A 59 -11.07 -6.91 -0.61
C PRO A 59 -11.10 -8.33 -1.22
N VAL A 60 -11.13 -8.40 -2.56
CA VAL A 60 -11.00 -9.67 -3.27
C VAL A 60 -9.61 -10.25 -2.95
N PRO A 61 -9.51 -11.51 -2.49
CA PRO A 61 -8.21 -12.11 -2.21
C PRO A 61 -7.41 -12.25 -3.51
N PHE A 62 -6.10 -12.08 -3.43
CA PHE A 62 -5.20 -12.35 -4.54
C PHE A 62 -5.06 -13.86 -4.73
N THR A 63 -5.00 -14.28 -5.99
CA THR A 63 -4.79 -15.69 -6.34
C THR A 63 -3.42 -15.82 -6.99
N ALA A 64 -2.54 -16.59 -6.35
CA ALA A 64 -1.23 -16.90 -6.91
C ALA A 64 -1.38 -17.54 -8.30
N ARG A 65 -0.59 -17.08 -9.25
CA ARG A 65 -0.46 -17.73 -10.54
C ARG A 65 0.30 -19.04 -10.37
N ASN A 66 -0.03 -20.03 -11.20
CA ASN A 66 0.78 -21.24 -11.25
C ASN A 66 2.16 -20.86 -11.82
N TYR A 67 3.15 -20.88 -10.96
CA TYR A 67 4.54 -20.69 -11.33
C TYR A 67 5.11 -22.03 -11.81
N ASP A 68 5.50 -22.09 -13.09
CA ASP A 68 6.15 -23.28 -13.65
C ASP A 68 7.66 -23.24 -13.35
N SER A 69 8.05 -23.82 -12.23
CA SER A 69 9.45 -23.95 -11.83
C SER A 69 10.23 -24.93 -12.69
N SER A 70 9.58 -25.71 -13.57
CA SER A 70 10.25 -26.71 -14.42
C SER A 70 11.09 -26.09 -15.52
N SER A 71 10.80 -24.84 -15.88
CA SER A 71 11.58 -24.05 -16.83
C SER A 71 12.76 -23.31 -16.20
N TYR A 72 12.86 -23.32 -14.88
CA TYR A 72 13.94 -22.63 -14.16
C TYR A 72 15.25 -23.43 -14.27
N VAL A 73 16.26 -22.82 -14.85
CA VAL A 73 17.61 -23.39 -14.90
C VAL A 73 18.38 -22.91 -13.67
N PHE A 74 18.61 -23.81 -12.73
CA PHE A 74 19.42 -23.55 -11.56
C PHE A 74 20.90 -23.50 -11.97
N ASP A 75 21.55 -22.35 -11.78
CA ASP A 75 23.00 -22.19 -11.90
C ASP A 75 23.60 -22.00 -10.49
N ALA A 76 24.37 -22.96 -10.02
CA ALA A 76 25.00 -22.89 -8.71
C ALA A 76 26.10 -21.82 -8.60
N ALA A 77 26.53 -21.27 -9.74
CA ALA A 77 27.49 -20.16 -9.79
C ALA A 77 26.80 -18.78 -9.86
N ASP A 78 25.47 -18.74 -9.80
CA ASP A 78 24.72 -17.48 -9.77
C ASP A 78 24.91 -16.78 -8.42
N ASP A 79 25.56 -15.62 -8.43
CA ASP A 79 25.85 -14.83 -7.23
C ASP A 79 24.59 -14.42 -6.43
N ARG A 80 23.40 -14.43 -7.09
CA ARG A 80 22.11 -14.17 -6.45
C ARG A 80 21.64 -15.30 -5.53
N LEU A 81 22.25 -16.48 -5.64
CA LEU A 81 21.90 -17.66 -4.82
C LEU A 81 22.80 -17.81 -3.57
N VAL A 82 23.48 -16.76 -3.18
CA VAL A 82 24.30 -16.77 -1.97
C VAL A 82 23.42 -16.93 -0.73
N VAL A 83 23.68 -17.98 0.03
CA VAL A 83 23.03 -18.20 1.32
C VAL A 83 23.92 -17.67 2.44
N VAL A 84 23.43 -16.67 3.15
CA VAL A 84 24.13 -16.05 4.29
C VAL A 84 23.31 -16.29 5.56
N ASN A 85 23.92 -16.83 6.60
CA ASN A 85 23.30 -17.04 7.91
C ASN A 85 24.37 -17.26 8.99
N ALA A 86 23.94 -17.54 10.23
CA ALA A 86 24.83 -17.75 11.36
C ALA A 86 25.88 -18.88 11.14
N ASN A 87 25.62 -19.84 10.25
CA ASN A 87 26.52 -20.95 9.95
C ASN A 87 27.31 -20.75 8.66
N LEU A 88 26.87 -19.84 7.80
CA LEU A 88 27.44 -19.53 6.49
C LEU A 88 27.64 -18.02 6.41
N ALA A 89 28.76 -17.57 6.98
CA ALA A 89 29.14 -16.16 6.96
C ALA A 89 29.71 -15.77 5.61
N LEU A 90 29.60 -14.52 5.24
CA LEU A 90 30.32 -13.92 4.12
C LEU A 90 31.82 -14.00 4.40
N GLU A 91 32.59 -14.61 3.49
CA GLU A 91 34.05 -14.70 3.59
C GLU A 91 34.73 -13.37 3.28
N GLU A 92 34.15 -12.63 2.32
CA GLU A 92 34.58 -11.30 1.92
C GLU A 92 33.37 -10.36 1.87
N GLU A 93 33.63 -9.06 2.13
CA GLU A 93 32.56 -8.05 2.02
C GLU A 93 32.17 -7.86 0.54
N PRO A 94 30.90 -8.09 0.18
CA PRO A 94 30.44 -7.88 -1.17
C PRO A 94 30.50 -6.38 -1.56
N ALA A 95 30.80 -6.11 -2.81
CA ALA A 95 30.78 -4.75 -3.37
C ALA A 95 29.79 -4.69 -4.57
N PRO A 96 28.48 -4.79 -4.30
CA PRO A 96 27.49 -4.79 -5.36
C PRO A 96 27.43 -3.44 -6.08
N GLU A 97 27.05 -3.45 -7.35
CA GLU A 97 26.68 -2.24 -8.06
C GLU A 97 25.30 -1.80 -7.58
N LEU A 98 25.24 -0.68 -6.85
CA LEU A 98 24.03 -0.24 -6.19
C LEU A 98 23.20 0.72 -7.05
N ALA A 99 21.87 0.57 -6.97
CA ALA A 99 20.91 1.51 -7.50
C ALA A 99 19.81 1.80 -6.49
N VAL A 100 19.21 2.99 -6.55
CA VAL A 100 18.04 3.34 -5.74
C VAL A 100 16.88 2.44 -6.16
N ALA A 101 16.38 1.67 -5.23
CA ALA A 101 15.26 0.75 -5.43
C ALA A 101 13.92 1.41 -5.12
N ASP A 102 13.88 2.27 -4.09
CA ASP A 102 12.68 2.99 -3.66
C ASP A 102 12.99 4.48 -3.52
N ASP A 103 12.37 5.30 -4.35
CA ASP A 103 12.58 6.75 -4.35
C ASP A 103 12.03 7.44 -3.10
N ALA A 104 11.02 6.85 -2.45
CA ALA A 104 10.40 7.42 -1.27
C ALA A 104 11.26 7.26 -0.01
N THR A 105 11.97 6.13 0.11
CA THR A 105 12.83 5.84 1.24
C THR A 105 14.30 6.14 0.97
N GLY A 106 14.70 6.16 -0.31
CA GLY A 106 16.10 6.27 -0.75
C GLY A 106 16.91 4.98 -0.59
N GLU A 107 16.27 3.89 -0.23
CA GLU A 107 16.90 2.59 -0.05
C GLU A 107 17.45 2.04 -1.37
N GLN A 108 18.60 1.39 -1.26
CA GLN A 108 19.33 0.86 -2.40
C GLN A 108 19.38 -0.67 -2.36
N LEU A 109 19.43 -1.27 -3.53
CA LEU A 109 19.71 -2.69 -3.74
C LEU A 109 20.79 -2.81 -4.83
N GLU A 110 21.25 -4.03 -5.06
CA GLU A 110 22.00 -4.35 -6.27
C GLU A 110 21.18 -3.94 -7.51
N ALA A 111 21.83 -3.49 -8.57
CA ALA A 111 21.18 -2.79 -9.68
C ALA A 111 20.05 -3.59 -10.35
N GLU A 112 20.24 -4.91 -10.55
CA GLU A 112 19.22 -5.80 -11.10
C GLU A 112 18.07 -6.00 -10.11
N ALA A 113 18.39 -6.25 -8.83
CA ALA A 113 17.42 -6.38 -7.76
C ALA A 113 16.61 -5.08 -7.54
N ALA A 114 17.25 -3.92 -7.65
CA ALA A 114 16.57 -2.62 -7.60
C ALA A 114 15.58 -2.44 -8.76
N SER A 115 15.93 -2.89 -9.96
CA SER A 115 15.04 -2.86 -11.12
C SER A 115 13.85 -3.80 -10.95
N ALA A 116 14.07 -5.00 -10.43
CA ALA A 116 13.03 -5.99 -10.13
C ALA A 116 12.07 -5.45 -9.05
N TYR A 117 12.61 -4.90 -7.95
CA TYR A 117 11.79 -4.29 -6.91
C TYR A 117 10.89 -3.16 -7.45
N ARG A 118 11.43 -2.24 -8.27
CA ARG A 118 10.61 -1.16 -8.85
C ARG A 118 9.46 -1.71 -9.69
N SER A 119 9.75 -2.71 -10.55
CA SER A 119 8.71 -3.35 -11.36
C SER A 119 7.64 -4.03 -10.51
N MET A 120 8.04 -4.69 -9.43
CA MET A 120 7.16 -5.31 -8.45
C MET A 120 6.30 -4.26 -7.72
N ALA A 121 6.90 -3.16 -7.26
CA ALA A 121 6.19 -2.09 -6.55
C ALA A 121 5.17 -1.37 -7.47
N GLU A 122 5.52 -1.14 -8.73
CA GLU A 122 4.59 -0.58 -9.73
C GLU A 122 3.39 -1.51 -9.97
N ALA A 123 3.62 -2.82 -10.08
CA ALA A 123 2.54 -3.79 -10.26
C ALA A 123 1.64 -3.88 -9.03
N ALA A 124 2.22 -3.89 -7.83
CA ALA A 124 1.46 -3.85 -6.58
C ALA A 124 0.60 -2.58 -6.48
N GLN A 125 1.17 -1.43 -6.85
CA GLN A 125 0.45 -0.16 -6.87
C GLN A 125 -0.73 -0.16 -7.85
N ALA A 126 -0.58 -0.79 -9.01
CA ALA A 126 -1.67 -0.97 -9.98
C ALA A 126 -2.83 -1.79 -9.41
N ASP A 127 -2.54 -2.73 -8.50
CA ASP A 127 -3.52 -3.53 -7.75
C ASP A 127 -4.01 -2.84 -6.46
N GLY A 128 -3.59 -1.60 -6.21
CA GLY A 128 -3.98 -0.80 -5.05
C GLY A 128 -3.28 -1.22 -3.76
N VAL A 129 -2.08 -1.79 -3.87
CA VAL A 129 -1.21 -2.18 -2.76
C VAL A 129 0.04 -1.31 -2.78
N GLU A 130 0.37 -0.69 -1.66
CA GLU A 130 1.57 0.11 -1.49
C GLU A 130 2.65 -0.74 -0.81
N LEU A 131 3.80 -0.88 -1.45
CA LEU A 131 4.99 -1.55 -0.91
C LEU A 131 6.04 -0.49 -0.60
N ASN A 132 6.65 -0.58 0.57
CA ASN A 132 7.72 0.32 1.03
C ASN A 132 8.96 -0.51 1.34
N LEU A 133 10.07 -0.23 0.67
CA LEU A 133 11.37 -0.81 1.01
C LEU A 133 11.92 -0.10 2.25
N VAL A 134 11.94 -0.79 3.37
CA VAL A 134 12.36 -0.18 4.66
C VAL A 134 13.80 -0.49 5.02
N THR A 135 14.37 -1.54 4.42
CA THR A 135 15.80 -1.84 4.53
C THR A 135 16.23 -2.56 3.26
N GLY A 136 17.19 -1.99 2.55
CA GLY A 136 17.87 -2.59 1.42
C GLY A 136 19.29 -3.00 1.77
N TRP A 137 20.25 -2.66 0.89
CA TRP A 137 21.66 -2.90 1.11
C TRP A 137 22.19 -2.10 2.30
N GLN A 138 23.02 -2.74 3.09
CA GLN A 138 23.75 -2.11 4.19
C GLN A 138 25.23 -2.49 4.12
N ASP A 139 26.10 -1.51 4.28
CA ASP A 139 27.54 -1.76 4.44
C ASP A 139 27.86 -2.47 5.77
N ALA A 140 29.09 -2.97 5.92
CA ALA A 140 29.51 -3.69 7.12
C ALA A 140 29.44 -2.85 8.40
N ASP A 141 29.73 -1.55 8.29
CA ASP A 141 29.70 -0.65 9.45
C ASP A 141 28.25 -0.41 9.91
N ALA A 142 27.32 -0.20 8.98
CA ALA A 142 25.88 -0.05 9.28
C ALA A 142 25.31 -1.32 9.92
N ARG A 143 25.62 -2.51 9.37
CA ARG A 143 25.18 -3.80 9.93
C ARG A 143 25.75 -4.05 11.33
N THR A 144 27.04 -3.72 11.53
CA THR A 144 27.69 -3.82 12.84
C THR A 144 27.00 -2.90 13.85
N ALA A 145 26.78 -1.63 13.49
CA ALA A 145 26.12 -0.66 14.35
C ALA A 145 24.68 -1.08 14.71
N ALA A 146 23.94 -1.64 13.76
CA ALA A 146 22.58 -2.16 14.00
C ALA A 146 22.58 -3.33 15.00
N TYR A 147 23.52 -4.27 14.86
CA TYR A 147 23.69 -5.39 15.79
C TYR A 147 24.07 -4.90 17.20
N GLU A 148 25.07 -4.01 17.31
CA GLU A 148 25.54 -3.49 18.61
C GLU A 148 24.44 -2.66 19.32
N ALA A 149 23.69 -1.85 18.58
CA ALA A 149 22.56 -1.11 19.12
C ALA A 149 21.47 -2.06 19.68
N ARG A 150 21.14 -3.12 18.93
CA ARG A 150 20.19 -4.13 19.37
C ARG A 150 20.66 -4.91 20.58
N LEU A 151 21.93 -5.34 20.60
CA LEU A 151 22.54 -6.03 21.72
C LEU A 151 22.53 -5.18 22.98
N THR A 152 22.86 -3.90 22.85
CA THR A 152 22.87 -2.94 23.98
C THR A 152 21.48 -2.78 24.56
N ALA A 153 20.46 -2.56 23.69
CA ALA A 153 19.08 -2.42 24.12
C ALA A 153 18.57 -3.69 24.81
N TYR A 154 18.79 -4.85 24.20
CA TYR A 154 18.34 -6.13 24.75
C TYR A 154 19.01 -6.45 26.10
N SER A 155 20.33 -6.21 26.24
CA SER A 155 21.05 -6.40 27.49
C SER A 155 20.58 -5.48 28.61
N ALA A 156 20.18 -4.24 28.27
CA ALA A 156 19.65 -3.29 29.25
C ALA A 156 18.26 -3.73 29.78
N GLU A 157 17.41 -4.26 28.90
CA GLU A 157 16.10 -4.79 29.26
C GLU A 157 16.19 -6.11 30.04
N ASN A 158 17.23 -6.92 29.77
CA ASN A 158 17.39 -8.28 30.31
C ASN A 158 18.67 -8.43 31.15
N SER A 159 18.87 -7.55 32.11
CA SER A 159 20.11 -7.45 32.93
C SER A 159 20.48 -8.71 33.74
N ARG A 160 19.68 -9.76 33.74
CA ARG A 160 19.91 -11.04 34.41
C ARG A 160 20.57 -12.07 33.48
N LEU A 161 20.57 -11.84 32.18
CA LEU A 161 21.23 -12.74 31.23
C LEU A 161 22.72 -12.52 31.23
N SER A 162 23.46 -13.57 30.92
CA SER A 162 24.88 -13.47 30.60
C SER A 162 25.07 -12.71 29.27
N ALA A 163 26.27 -12.20 29.03
CA ALA A 163 26.62 -11.54 27.78
C ALA A 163 26.47 -12.48 26.57
N GLU A 164 26.77 -13.78 26.75
CA GLU A 164 26.65 -14.81 25.72
C GLU A 164 25.18 -15.06 25.37
N GLU A 165 24.30 -15.26 26.36
CA GLU A 165 22.85 -15.45 26.13
C GLU A 165 22.21 -14.23 25.46
N ALA A 166 22.63 -13.01 25.85
CA ALA A 166 22.14 -11.78 25.22
C ALA A 166 22.62 -11.67 23.76
N ALA A 167 23.89 -12.06 23.47
CA ALA A 167 24.42 -12.06 22.12
C ALA A 167 23.74 -13.09 21.22
N ASP A 168 23.52 -14.31 21.69
CA ASP A 168 22.85 -15.38 20.95
C ASP A 168 21.40 -14.98 20.61
N HIS A 169 20.68 -14.44 21.59
CA HIS A 169 19.32 -13.95 21.33
C HIS A 169 19.31 -12.78 20.32
N THR A 170 20.25 -11.85 20.48
CA THR A 170 20.35 -10.72 19.55
C THR A 170 20.66 -11.20 18.13
N ALA A 171 21.58 -12.12 17.96
CA ALA A 171 21.95 -12.68 16.66
C ALA A 171 20.79 -13.39 15.95
N SER A 172 19.83 -13.94 16.71
CA SER A 172 18.62 -14.56 16.13
C SER A 172 17.64 -13.55 15.53
N LEU A 173 17.70 -12.27 15.94
CA LEU A 173 16.80 -11.20 15.50
C LEU A 173 17.48 -10.19 14.58
N GLN A 174 18.74 -9.93 14.84
CA GLN A 174 19.60 -9.00 14.10
C GLN A 174 20.96 -9.68 13.88
N PRO A 175 21.21 -10.24 12.69
CA PRO A 175 22.47 -10.91 12.40
C PRO A 175 23.68 -9.96 12.53
N ALA A 176 24.82 -10.51 12.92
CA ALA A 176 26.08 -9.78 12.86
C ALA A 176 26.47 -9.47 11.40
N ALA A 177 27.37 -8.51 11.18
CA ALA A 177 27.68 -8.00 9.85
C ALA A 177 28.00 -9.09 8.82
N SER A 178 28.86 -10.06 9.18
CA SER A 178 29.25 -11.15 8.26
C SER A 178 28.20 -12.22 8.04
N THR A 179 27.13 -12.25 8.85
CA THR A 179 26.03 -13.23 8.77
C THR A 179 24.71 -12.62 8.33
N SER A 180 24.74 -11.35 7.88
CA SER A 180 23.56 -10.61 7.41
C SER A 180 23.52 -10.61 5.88
N GLU A 181 22.39 -11.04 5.32
CA GLU A 181 22.12 -11.06 3.87
C GLU A 181 22.08 -9.66 3.25
N GLN A 182 21.80 -8.61 4.04
CA GLN A 182 21.72 -7.23 3.55
C GLN A 182 23.04 -6.70 2.97
N GLY A 183 24.18 -7.33 3.28
CA GLY A 183 25.46 -7.03 2.64
C GLY A 183 25.55 -7.40 1.17
N THR A 184 24.74 -8.35 0.71
CA THR A 184 24.77 -8.80 -0.70
C THR A 184 24.10 -7.83 -1.67
N GLY A 185 23.18 -7.01 -1.18
CA GLY A 185 22.34 -6.15 -2.02
C GLY A 185 21.12 -6.83 -2.63
N TYR A 186 20.95 -8.15 -2.43
CA TYR A 186 19.81 -8.92 -2.94
C TYR A 186 18.69 -9.12 -1.92
N CYS A 187 18.86 -8.66 -0.69
CA CYS A 187 17.87 -8.79 0.38
C CYS A 187 17.12 -7.48 0.60
N ALA A 188 15.81 -7.59 0.73
CA ALA A 188 14.89 -6.47 0.89
C ALA A 188 13.90 -6.72 2.03
N ASP A 189 13.86 -5.81 3.01
CA ASP A 189 12.78 -5.78 4.00
C ASP A 189 11.66 -4.87 3.48
N ILE A 190 10.50 -5.45 3.20
CA ILE A 190 9.36 -4.77 2.61
C ILE A 190 8.23 -4.69 3.64
N LEU A 191 7.68 -3.51 3.84
CA LEU A 191 6.48 -3.26 4.62
C LEU A 191 5.42 -2.54 3.76
N SER A 192 4.36 -2.07 4.39
CA SER A 192 3.30 -1.31 3.73
C SER A 192 2.87 -0.13 4.57
N SER A 193 2.07 0.78 3.99
CA SER A 193 1.45 1.88 4.74
C SER A 193 0.53 1.40 5.87
N ASP A 194 -0.05 0.20 5.74
CA ASP A 194 -0.93 -0.40 6.75
C ASP A 194 -0.17 -1.02 7.92
N CYS A 195 1.12 -1.35 7.75
CA CYS A 195 1.97 -1.93 8.78
C CYS A 195 3.41 -1.45 8.59
N THR A 196 3.82 -0.49 9.41
CA THR A 196 5.14 0.17 9.33
C THR A 196 6.18 -0.43 10.26
N GLU A 197 5.83 -1.47 11.02
CA GLU A 197 6.73 -2.15 11.94
C GLU A 197 6.95 -3.61 11.52
N LYS A 198 8.19 -4.10 11.69
CA LYS A 198 8.57 -5.50 11.41
C LYS A 198 7.99 -6.43 12.48
N THR A 199 6.68 -6.67 12.43
CA THR A 199 5.94 -7.52 13.37
C THR A 199 5.12 -8.58 12.65
N ALA A 200 4.64 -9.57 13.38
CA ALA A 200 3.75 -10.60 12.84
C ALA A 200 2.43 -10.03 12.27
N ALA A 201 2.05 -8.80 12.65
CA ALA A 201 0.86 -8.14 12.11
C ALA A 201 0.97 -7.87 10.60
N PHE A 202 2.18 -7.81 10.03
CA PHE A 202 2.35 -7.68 8.59
C PHE A 202 1.71 -8.83 7.81
N ALA A 203 1.69 -10.03 8.37
CA ALA A 203 1.04 -11.20 7.74
C ALA A 203 -0.48 -11.06 7.56
N GLU A 204 -1.11 -10.12 8.25
CA GLU A 204 -2.55 -9.82 8.14
C GLU A 204 -2.84 -8.72 7.12
N THR A 205 -1.80 -8.18 6.44
CA THR A 205 -1.96 -7.08 5.49
C THR A 205 -2.21 -7.55 4.06
N ARG A 206 -2.85 -6.70 3.26
CA ARG A 206 -2.98 -6.93 1.81
C ARG A 206 -1.64 -6.98 1.09
N ALA A 207 -0.65 -6.25 1.59
CA ALA A 207 0.69 -6.27 1.04
C ALA A 207 1.33 -7.66 1.18
N TYR A 208 1.22 -8.28 2.33
CA TYR A 208 1.70 -9.65 2.52
C TYR A 208 0.97 -10.66 1.63
N GLU A 209 -0.35 -10.55 1.52
CA GLU A 209 -1.16 -11.39 0.64
C GLU A 209 -0.73 -11.24 -0.83
N TRP A 210 -0.52 -10.00 -1.28
CA TRP A 210 -0.06 -9.70 -2.63
C TRP A 210 1.35 -10.24 -2.89
N LEU A 211 2.29 -9.98 -1.98
CA LEU A 211 3.66 -10.49 -2.09
C LEU A 211 3.69 -12.01 -2.14
N THR A 212 2.90 -12.70 -1.32
CA THR A 212 2.80 -14.15 -1.33
C THR A 212 2.29 -14.69 -2.66
N ALA A 213 1.40 -13.95 -3.32
CA ALA A 213 0.82 -14.37 -4.59
C ALA A 213 1.71 -14.09 -5.79
N TYR A 214 2.45 -12.99 -5.81
CA TYR A 214 3.05 -12.45 -7.03
C TYR A 214 4.55 -12.13 -6.95
N ALA A 215 5.16 -12.00 -5.76
CA ALA A 215 6.56 -11.58 -5.67
C ALA A 215 7.53 -12.48 -6.44
N ALA A 216 7.21 -13.77 -6.63
CA ALA A 216 8.04 -14.72 -7.39
C ALA A 216 8.05 -14.47 -8.91
N GLU A 217 7.25 -13.54 -9.41
CA GLU A 217 7.21 -13.17 -10.83
C GLU A 217 8.29 -12.12 -11.19
N TYR A 218 8.92 -11.53 -10.19
CA TYR A 218 9.87 -10.44 -10.30
C TYR A 218 11.27 -10.86 -9.82
#